data_dd321d1c10fe3c79bcaa7af94f1eb8ed
#
_entry.id   dd321d1c10fe3c79bcaa7af94f1eb8ed
#
_cell.length_a   1.000
_cell.length_b   1.000
_cell.length_c   1.000
_cell.angle_alpha   90.00
_cell.angle_beta   90.00
_cell.angle_gamma   90.00
#
_symmetry.space_group_name_H-M   'P 1'
#
loop_
_entity.id
_entity.type
_entity.pdbx_description
1 polymer ?
#
loop_
_entity_poly.entity_id
_entity_poly.type
_entity_poly.pdbx_seq_one_letter_code
_entity_poly.pdbx_strand_id
1 'polypeptide(L)'
;MQELDLIIVGAGPVGLYAAFYAGMRGLSVAIIESAQVPGGQPQNLYPEKLIYDIAGLPAVTGADLTKNLLEQLAQISHRLFLGESVQKIEKEEGIFSVTTDKSTRRAKGVLLTTGAGLLKPRKLGIDSEETLANKGKISYFITSLKEFEGKNVAVFGGGDSALDWSLMLEKVAKNVHLVHRRTAFRGHEITVDRVMNSNIQVHTPYTFSNLIENELELKKIKSEESLNFSIDKILVNYGFLTNQVTLAENLEVSRNGRVKADSMMQSNIEGLYVAGDASDYPGKMPLMSVGFGEAVHAINAMTKKLEFDHPLRGGHSSSIF
;
A
#
# COMPACT_ATOMS: atom_id res chain seq x y z
N MET A 1 -10.33 -9.94 28.81
CA MET A 1 -9.72 -8.91 27.96
C MET A 1 -10.69 -7.74 27.85
N GLN A 2 -10.23 -6.51 27.92
CA GLN A 2 -11.10 -5.34 27.81
C GLN A 2 -11.67 -5.28 26.37
N GLU A 3 -12.97 -5.18 26.24
CA GLU A 3 -13.66 -4.98 24.98
C GLU A 3 -13.37 -3.57 24.46
N LEU A 4 -13.16 -3.45 23.14
CA LEU A 4 -12.89 -2.20 22.46
C LEU A 4 -14.15 -1.71 21.74
N ASP A 5 -14.25 -0.41 21.52
CA ASP A 5 -15.32 0.13 20.66
C ASP A 5 -15.04 -0.18 19.20
N LEU A 6 -13.77 -0.09 18.78
CA LEU A 6 -13.37 -0.23 17.39
C LEU A 6 -12.03 -0.95 17.25
N ILE A 7 -12.00 -1.94 16.35
CA ILE A 7 -10.75 -2.48 15.80
C ILE A 7 -10.63 -2.04 14.33
N ILE A 8 -9.49 -1.44 13.99
CA ILE A 8 -9.11 -1.08 12.63
C ILE A 8 -8.10 -2.10 12.13
N VAL A 9 -8.35 -2.69 10.97
CA VAL A 9 -7.45 -3.65 10.33
C VAL A 9 -6.70 -2.98 9.19
N GLY A 10 -5.41 -2.78 9.39
CA GLY A 10 -4.49 -2.07 8.50
C GLY A 10 -4.10 -0.69 9.03
N ALA A 11 -2.78 -0.45 9.19
CA ALA A 11 -2.17 0.82 9.58
C ALA A 11 -1.60 1.60 8.39
N GLY A 12 -2.25 1.52 7.22
CA GLY A 12 -2.00 2.42 6.11
C GLY A 12 -2.51 3.84 6.39
N PRO A 13 -2.32 4.80 5.48
CA PRO A 13 -2.74 6.19 5.69
C PRO A 13 -4.19 6.33 6.15
N VAL A 14 -5.10 5.61 5.50
CA VAL A 14 -6.54 5.62 5.82
C VAL A 14 -6.81 5.07 7.22
N GLY A 15 -6.14 3.97 7.61
CA GLY A 15 -6.31 3.35 8.92
C GLY A 15 -5.76 4.23 10.05
N LEU A 16 -4.61 4.85 9.86
CA LEU A 16 -4.02 5.78 10.83
C LEU A 16 -4.93 7.00 11.06
N TYR A 17 -5.43 7.58 9.97
CA TYR A 17 -6.37 8.71 10.06
C TYR A 17 -7.72 8.29 10.67
N ALA A 18 -8.23 7.11 10.31
CA ALA A 18 -9.45 6.56 10.91
C ALA A 18 -9.33 6.41 12.42
N ALA A 19 -8.20 5.91 12.90
CA ALA A 19 -7.95 5.76 14.32
C ALA A 19 -7.91 7.10 15.06
N PHE A 20 -7.22 8.09 14.48
CA PHE A 20 -7.23 9.45 15.00
C PHE A 20 -8.64 10.01 15.10
N TYR A 21 -9.42 9.92 14.02
CA TYR A 21 -10.80 10.44 13.98
C TYR A 21 -11.73 9.72 14.98
N ALA A 22 -11.60 8.39 15.10
CA ALA A 22 -12.36 7.61 16.07
C ALA A 22 -12.02 7.99 17.52
N GLY A 23 -10.73 8.18 17.83
CA GLY A 23 -10.29 8.64 19.15
C GLY A 23 -10.76 10.05 19.49
N MET A 24 -10.82 10.97 18.52
CA MET A 24 -11.45 12.29 18.70
C MET A 24 -12.94 12.16 19.09
N ARG A 25 -13.65 11.17 18.53
CA ARG A 25 -15.05 10.87 18.89
C ARG A 25 -15.18 10.20 20.27
N GLY A 26 -14.07 9.88 20.93
CA GLY A 26 -14.03 9.27 22.24
C GLY A 26 -14.05 7.72 22.23
N LEU A 27 -13.93 7.09 21.05
CA LEU A 27 -13.90 5.63 20.95
C LEU A 27 -12.57 5.07 21.46
N SER A 28 -12.64 3.93 22.12
CA SER A 28 -11.48 3.10 22.44
C SER A 28 -11.06 2.31 21.21
N VAL A 29 -9.85 2.60 20.67
CA VAL A 29 -9.40 2.12 19.37
C VAL A 29 -8.17 1.23 19.46
N ALA A 30 -8.19 0.12 18.71
CA ALA A 30 -6.99 -0.64 18.38
C ALA A 30 -6.81 -0.72 16.86
N ILE A 31 -5.54 -0.66 16.43
CA ILE A 31 -5.13 -0.86 15.05
C ILE A 31 -4.29 -2.14 14.99
N ILE A 32 -4.57 -3.02 14.03
CA ILE A 32 -3.82 -4.25 13.79
C ILE A 32 -3.19 -4.16 12.40
N GLU A 33 -1.86 -4.34 12.32
CA GLU A 33 -1.09 -4.24 11.09
C GLU A 33 -0.16 -5.46 10.94
N SER A 34 -0.19 -6.06 9.76
CA SER A 34 0.65 -7.22 9.45
C SER A 34 2.12 -6.88 9.24
N ALA A 35 2.41 -5.68 8.79
CA ALA A 35 3.79 -5.20 8.64
C ALA A 35 4.40 -4.83 10.01
N GLN A 36 5.74 -4.86 10.08
CA GLN A 36 6.49 -4.43 11.25
C GLN A 36 6.53 -2.90 11.40
N VAL A 37 6.20 -2.16 10.32
CA VAL A 37 6.21 -0.71 10.28
C VAL A 37 4.86 -0.22 9.76
N PRO A 38 4.21 0.74 10.45
CA PRO A 38 2.96 1.34 9.99
C PRO A 38 3.21 2.26 8.79
N GLY A 39 2.14 2.67 8.11
CA GLY A 39 2.17 3.60 6.97
C GLY A 39 1.75 2.96 5.64
N GLY A 40 1.55 1.64 5.60
CA GLY A 40 1.05 0.93 4.41
C GLY A 40 1.96 1.09 3.19
N GLN A 41 1.35 1.18 2.00
CA GLN A 41 2.10 1.27 0.73
C GLN A 41 3.04 2.49 0.66
N PRO A 42 2.65 3.73 1.02
CA PRO A 42 3.54 4.87 0.98
C PRO A 42 4.84 4.65 1.74
N GLN A 43 4.77 4.11 2.94
CA GLN A 43 5.94 3.84 3.77
C GLN A 43 6.77 2.65 3.26
N ASN A 44 6.11 1.58 2.83
CA ASN A 44 6.79 0.31 2.59
C ASN A 44 7.22 0.11 1.13
N LEU A 45 6.58 0.78 0.17
CA LEU A 45 6.86 0.59 -1.26
C LEU A 45 7.53 1.78 -1.91
N TYR A 46 7.22 3.01 -1.46
CA TYR A 46 7.73 4.23 -2.10
C TYR A 46 7.93 5.40 -1.11
N PRO A 47 8.70 5.18 -0.02
CA PRO A 47 8.85 6.19 1.06
C PRO A 47 9.44 7.52 0.58
N GLU A 48 10.29 7.52 -0.43
CA GLU A 48 10.92 8.72 -0.98
C GLU A 48 10.21 9.33 -2.20
N LYS A 49 9.12 8.67 -2.68
CA LYS A 49 8.35 9.19 -3.81
C LYS A 49 7.45 10.34 -3.33
N LEU A 50 7.43 11.43 -4.12
CA LEU A 50 6.53 12.56 -3.87
C LEU A 50 5.09 12.22 -4.27
N ILE A 51 4.17 12.55 -3.40
CA ILE A 51 2.73 12.42 -3.55
C ILE A 51 2.15 13.82 -3.60
N TYR A 52 1.34 14.12 -4.62
CA TYR A 52 0.83 15.46 -4.91
C TYR A 52 -0.67 15.61 -4.71
N ASP A 53 -1.39 14.51 -4.50
CA ASP A 53 -2.85 14.43 -4.45
C ASP A 53 -3.42 14.28 -3.02
N ILE A 54 -2.65 14.73 -2.03
CA ILE A 54 -3.11 14.87 -0.64
C ILE A 54 -3.55 16.33 -0.42
N ALA A 55 -4.83 16.51 -0.17
CA ALA A 55 -5.40 17.84 0.04
C ALA A 55 -4.68 18.59 1.19
N GLY A 56 -4.31 19.86 0.93
CA GLY A 56 -3.59 20.70 1.88
C GLY A 56 -2.07 20.51 1.92
N LEU A 57 -1.51 19.54 1.18
CA LEU A 57 -0.06 19.34 1.04
C LEU A 57 0.34 19.54 -0.43
N PRO A 58 1.16 20.56 -0.77
CA PRO A 58 1.63 20.77 -2.16
C PRO A 58 2.40 19.58 -2.73
N ALA A 59 3.20 18.93 -1.89
CA ALA A 59 3.87 17.66 -2.13
C ALA A 59 4.34 17.09 -0.79
N VAL A 60 4.31 15.77 -0.65
CA VAL A 60 4.78 15.07 0.55
C VAL A 60 5.40 13.74 0.14
N THR A 61 6.50 13.32 0.78
CA THR A 61 7.03 11.98 0.56
C THR A 61 6.15 10.93 1.26
N GLY A 62 6.21 9.67 0.82
CA GLY A 62 5.49 8.59 1.48
C GLY A 62 5.86 8.42 2.96
N ALA A 63 7.14 8.61 3.28
CA ALA A 63 7.65 8.58 4.65
C ALA A 63 7.14 9.77 5.49
N ASP A 64 7.21 11.00 4.96
CA ASP A 64 6.74 12.19 5.68
C ASP A 64 5.22 12.18 5.88
N LEU A 65 4.45 11.67 4.90
CA LEU A 65 3.01 11.47 5.07
C LEU A 65 2.72 10.52 6.24
N THR A 66 3.44 9.41 6.31
CA THR A 66 3.31 8.44 7.40
C THR A 66 3.68 9.07 8.75
N LYS A 67 4.79 9.80 8.80
CA LYS A 67 5.24 10.52 10.00
C LYS A 67 4.16 11.51 10.48
N ASN A 68 3.63 12.33 9.59
CA ASN A 68 2.58 13.31 9.92
C ASN A 68 1.31 12.64 10.47
N LEU A 69 0.89 11.51 9.87
CA LEU A 69 -0.27 10.75 10.35
C LEU A 69 -0.04 10.11 11.72
N LEU A 70 1.18 9.64 12.00
CA LEU A 70 1.55 9.11 13.31
C LEU A 70 1.61 10.21 14.38
N GLU A 71 2.14 11.38 14.05
CA GLU A 71 2.12 12.56 14.94
C GLU A 71 0.68 13.02 15.24
N GLN A 72 -0.20 12.96 14.23
CA GLN A 72 -1.62 13.24 14.41
C GLN A 72 -2.28 12.19 15.31
N LEU A 73 -2.01 10.91 15.09
CA LEU A 73 -2.52 9.80 15.89
C LEU A 73 -2.06 9.85 17.35
N ALA A 74 -0.83 10.32 17.60
CA ALA A 74 -0.27 10.43 18.96
C ALA A 74 -1.04 11.38 19.88
N GLN A 75 -1.92 12.23 19.35
CA GLN A 75 -2.76 13.15 20.13
C GLN A 75 -3.95 12.45 20.81
N ILE A 76 -4.21 11.19 20.49
CA ILE A 76 -5.31 10.41 21.08
C ILE A 76 -4.79 9.10 21.70
N SER A 77 -5.52 8.57 22.68
CA SER A 77 -5.22 7.26 23.24
C SER A 77 -5.61 6.16 22.24
N HIS A 78 -4.65 5.29 21.92
CA HIS A 78 -4.85 4.18 20.98
C HIS A 78 -3.95 3.00 21.33
N ARG A 79 -4.21 1.85 20.71
CA ARG A 79 -3.34 0.66 20.75
C ARG A 79 -2.94 0.32 19.31
N LEU A 80 -1.66 0.12 19.06
CA LEU A 80 -1.11 -0.26 17.75
C LEU A 80 -0.36 -1.59 17.86
N PHE A 81 -0.85 -2.60 17.16
CA PHE A 81 -0.29 -3.93 17.12
C PHE A 81 0.34 -4.17 15.74
N LEU A 82 1.67 -4.19 15.70
CA LEU A 82 2.47 -4.39 14.50
C LEU A 82 2.94 -5.83 14.37
N GLY A 83 3.15 -6.29 13.15
CA GLY A 83 3.56 -7.65 12.84
C GLY A 83 2.53 -8.69 13.26
N GLU A 84 1.24 -8.32 13.27
CA GLU A 84 0.12 -9.22 13.53
C GLU A 84 -0.81 -9.27 12.33
N SER A 85 -1.01 -10.46 11.78
CA SER A 85 -1.86 -10.67 10.62
C SER A 85 -3.24 -11.16 11.03
N VAL A 86 -4.28 -10.39 10.73
CA VAL A 86 -5.68 -10.82 10.95
C VAL A 86 -5.97 -11.98 10.01
N GLN A 87 -6.47 -13.06 10.60
CA GLN A 87 -6.81 -14.30 9.88
C GLN A 87 -8.31 -14.52 9.79
N LYS A 88 -9.06 -14.10 10.82
CA LYS A 88 -10.50 -14.33 10.90
C LYS A 88 -11.20 -13.23 11.68
N ILE A 89 -12.41 -12.89 11.23
CA ILE A 89 -13.33 -11.97 11.91
C ILE A 89 -14.66 -12.68 12.02
N GLU A 90 -15.17 -12.83 13.25
CA GLU A 90 -16.45 -13.45 13.56
C GLU A 90 -17.30 -12.48 14.36
N LYS A 91 -18.62 -12.55 14.22
CA LYS A 91 -19.56 -11.76 15.02
C LYS A 91 -20.50 -12.69 15.78
N GLU A 92 -20.51 -12.57 17.09
CA GLU A 92 -21.40 -13.31 17.98
C GLU A 92 -22.04 -12.34 18.98
N GLU A 93 -23.35 -12.41 19.15
CA GLU A 93 -24.12 -11.57 20.08
C GLU A 93 -23.81 -10.06 19.94
N GLY A 94 -23.60 -9.58 18.71
CA GLY A 94 -23.33 -8.17 18.43
C GLY A 94 -21.85 -7.75 18.57
N ILE A 95 -20.97 -8.60 19.09
CA ILE A 95 -19.55 -8.32 19.33
C ILE A 95 -18.68 -9.07 18.31
N PHE A 96 -17.70 -8.37 17.76
CA PHE A 96 -16.71 -8.96 16.87
C PHE A 96 -15.55 -9.59 17.65
N SER A 97 -15.17 -10.79 17.22
CA SER A 97 -13.92 -11.45 17.57
C SER A 97 -12.96 -11.38 16.40
N VAL A 98 -11.87 -10.62 16.54
CA VAL A 98 -10.82 -10.46 15.54
C VAL A 98 -9.64 -11.33 15.94
N THR A 99 -9.42 -12.42 15.21
CA THR A 99 -8.33 -13.38 15.45
C THR A 99 -7.15 -13.09 14.53
N THR A 100 -5.98 -12.95 15.12
CA THR A 100 -4.70 -12.80 14.42
C THR A 100 -3.88 -14.09 14.55
N ASP A 101 -2.72 -14.13 13.93
CA ASP A 101 -1.71 -15.18 14.13
C ASP A 101 -1.10 -15.21 15.54
N LYS A 102 -1.39 -14.20 16.39
CA LYS A 102 -0.83 -14.09 17.76
C LYS A 102 -1.89 -14.07 18.86
N SER A 103 -3.09 -13.57 18.59
CA SER A 103 -4.11 -13.34 19.64
C SER A 103 -5.50 -13.14 19.06
N THR A 104 -6.52 -13.14 19.93
CA THR A 104 -7.89 -12.73 19.60
C THR A 104 -8.28 -11.51 20.42
N ARG A 105 -8.94 -10.53 19.79
CA ARG A 105 -9.44 -9.30 20.44
C ARG A 105 -10.90 -9.11 20.10
N ARG A 106 -11.63 -8.46 21.03
CA ARG A 106 -13.07 -8.22 20.89
C ARG A 106 -13.36 -6.74 20.71
N ALA A 107 -14.32 -6.41 19.83
CA ALA A 107 -14.79 -5.05 19.63
C ALA A 107 -16.26 -4.98 19.21
N LYS A 108 -16.92 -3.85 19.48
CA LYS A 108 -18.29 -3.56 19.03
C LYS A 108 -18.36 -3.32 17.51
N GLY A 109 -17.30 -2.76 16.94
CA GLY A 109 -17.19 -2.51 15.50
C GLY A 109 -15.83 -2.84 14.92
N VAL A 110 -15.80 -3.11 13.62
CA VAL A 110 -14.57 -3.35 12.85
C VAL A 110 -14.55 -2.46 11.62
N LEU A 111 -13.40 -1.84 11.34
CA LEU A 111 -13.15 -1.08 10.11
C LEU A 111 -11.99 -1.72 9.34
N LEU A 112 -12.26 -2.19 8.12
CA LEU A 112 -11.25 -2.71 7.22
C LEU A 112 -10.62 -1.57 6.42
N THR A 113 -9.31 -1.37 6.59
CA THR A 113 -8.48 -0.42 5.85
C THR A 113 -7.25 -1.12 5.25
N THR A 114 -7.45 -2.37 4.83
CA THR A 114 -6.41 -3.28 4.37
C THR A 114 -5.82 -2.92 2.99
N GLY A 115 -6.29 -1.83 2.39
CA GLY A 115 -5.84 -1.37 1.08
C GLY A 115 -6.09 -2.42 -0.01
N ALA A 116 -5.09 -2.66 -0.84
CA ALA A 116 -5.14 -3.71 -1.86
C ALA A 116 -4.82 -5.13 -1.32
N GLY A 117 -4.79 -5.31 0.02
CA GLY A 117 -4.41 -6.56 0.65
C GLY A 117 -2.90 -6.77 0.73
N LEU A 118 -2.49 -8.01 1.00
CA LEU A 118 -1.07 -8.38 1.02
C LEU A 118 -0.50 -8.36 -0.40
N LEU A 119 0.35 -7.39 -0.67
CA LEU A 119 1.01 -7.22 -1.96
C LEU A 119 2.25 -8.12 -2.03
N LYS A 120 2.23 -9.11 -2.92
CA LYS A 120 3.41 -9.88 -3.27
C LYS A 120 3.94 -9.37 -4.62
N PRO A 121 5.22 -8.97 -4.72
CA PRO A 121 5.77 -8.53 -6.00
C PRO A 121 5.75 -9.69 -7.01
N ARG A 122 5.42 -9.36 -8.25
CA ARG A 122 5.62 -10.30 -9.36
C ARG A 122 7.11 -10.43 -9.61
N LYS A 123 7.59 -11.64 -9.51
CA LYS A 123 9.00 -11.98 -9.64
C LYS A 123 9.47 -11.89 -11.10
N LEU A 124 10.78 -11.82 -11.28
CA LEU A 124 11.42 -11.89 -12.60
C LEU A 124 11.24 -13.27 -13.24
N GLY A 125 11.13 -14.31 -12.41
CA GLY A 125 10.83 -15.69 -12.82
C GLY A 125 12.07 -16.51 -13.16
N ILE A 126 13.17 -16.27 -12.45
CA ILE A 126 14.43 -17.00 -12.61
C ILE A 126 14.75 -17.83 -11.37
N ASP A 127 15.42 -18.97 -11.53
CA ASP A 127 15.72 -19.90 -10.43
C ASP A 127 16.62 -19.29 -9.35
N SER A 128 17.56 -18.41 -9.75
CA SER A 128 18.49 -17.73 -8.83
C SER A 128 17.91 -16.49 -8.16
N GLU A 129 16.66 -16.12 -8.43
CA GLU A 129 16.07 -14.83 -8.04
C GLU A 129 16.13 -14.56 -6.54
N GLU A 130 15.80 -15.56 -5.72
CA GLU A 130 15.82 -15.44 -4.26
C GLU A 130 17.25 -15.22 -3.73
N THR A 131 18.21 -15.97 -4.26
CA THR A 131 19.62 -15.81 -3.93
C THR A 131 20.15 -14.42 -4.29
N LEU A 132 19.78 -13.90 -5.46
CA LEU A 132 20.16 -12.57 -5.93
C LEU A 132 19.49 -11.46 -5.12
N ALA A 133 18.24 -11.66 -4.73
CA ALA A 133 17.53 -10.74 -3.85
C ALA A 133 18.16 -10.68 -2.46
N ASN A 134 18.48 -11.83 -1.87
CA ASN A 134 19.17 -11.92 -0.57
C ASN A 134 20.58 -11.29 -0.59
N LYS A 135 21.26 -11.30 -1.73
CA LYS A 135 22.52 -10.58 -1.94
C LYS A 135 22.33 -9.08 -2.25
N GLY A 136 21.11 -8.57 -2.25
CA GLY A 136 20.78 -7.17 -2.55
C GLY A 136 20.99 -6.78 -4.02
N LYS A 137 21.10 -7.75 -4.95
CA LYS A 137 21.22 -7.51 -6.39
C LYS A 137 19.87 -7.25 -7.05
N ILE A 138 18.81 -7.92 -6.57
CA ILE A 138 17.43 -7.72 -7.03
C ILE A 138 16.62 -7.04 -5.94
N SER A 139 15.92 -5.99 -6.31
CA SER A 139 14.95 -5.28 -5.47
C SER A 139 13.60 -5.21 -6.17
N TYR A 140 12.52 -5.21 -5.39
CA TYR A 140 11.14 -5.02 -5.88
C TYR A 140 10.57 -3.69 -5.44
N PHE A 141 11.21 -3.06 -4.48
CA PHE A 141 10.85 -1.79 -3.86
C PHE A 141 12.11 -0.96 -3.67
N ILE A 142 11.96 0.35 -3.64
CA ILE A 142 13.02 1.28 -3.26
C ILE A 142 12.66 1.88 -1.91
N THR A 143 13.37 1.48 -0.88
CA THR A 143 13.26 2.06 0.47
C THR A 143 14.19 3.24 0.65
N SER A 144 15.30 3.29 -0.08
CA SER A 144 16.21 4.43 -0.14
C SER A 144 16.91 4.52 -1.49
N LEU A 145 16.85 5.71 -2.12
CA LEU A 145 17.59 6.01 -3.35
C LEU A 145 19.11 5.96 -3.15
N LYS A 146 19.59 6.19 -1.93
CA LYS A 146 21.01 6.12 -1.59
C LYS A 146 21.64 4.76 -1.88
N GLU A 147 20.84 3.69 -1.83
CA GLU A 147 21.32 2.34 -2.17
C GLU A 147 21.69 2.18 -3.65
N PHE A 148 21.25 3.09 -4.50
CA PHE A 148 21.47 3.08 -5.96
C PHE A 148 22.47 4.13 -6.41
N GLU A 149 22.98 4.95 -5.49
CA GLU A 149 23.91 6.02 -5.80
C GLU A 149 25.19 5.51 -6.48
N GLY A 150 25.51 6.10 -7.64
CA GLY A 150 26.68 5.77 -8.44
C GLY A 150 26.66 4.39 -9.10
N LYS A 151 25.55 3.65 -9.08
CA LYS A 151 25.41 2.29 -9.61
C LYS A 151 24.83 2.25 -11.02
N ASN A 152 25.17 1.18 -11.74
CA ASN A 152 24.48 0.81 -12.98
C ASN A 152 23.22 0.00 -12.61
N VAL A 153 22.05 0.48 -12.99
CA VAL A 153 20.77 -0.07 -12.55
C VAL A 153 19.93 -0.49 -13.76
N ALA A 154 19.40 -1.73 -13.73
CA ALA A 154 18.42 -2.18 -14.70
C ALA A 154 17.02 -2.17 -14.05
N VAL A 155 16.07 -1.43 -14.64
CA VAL A 155 14.67 -1.37 -14.20
C VAL A 155 13.82 -2.19 -15.16
N PHE A 156 13.16 -3.21 -14.66
CA PHE A 156 12.29 -4.08 -15.44
C PHE A 156 10.82 -3.72 -15.26
N GLY A 157 10.16 -3.24 -16.30
CA GLY A 157 8.75 -2.89 -16.27
C GLY A 157 8.35 -1.96 -17.40
N GLY A 158 7.08 -1.62 -17.50
CA GLY A 158 6.57 -0.74 -18.56
C GLY A 158 5.27 -0.01 -18.16
N GLY A 159 4.96 0.04 -16.88
CA GLY A 159 3.90 0.86 -16.31
C GLY A 159 4.47 2.04 -15.54
N ASP A 160 3.58 2.87 -14.95
CA ASP A 160 3.95 4.10 -14.24
C ASP A 160 5.07 3.90 -13.22
N SER A 161 5.00 2.85 -12.39
CA SER A 161 6.05 2.59 -11.38
C SER A 161 7.45 2.44 -11.99
N ALA A 162 7.58 1.72 -13.10
CA ALA A 162 8.89 1.53 -13.75
C ALA A 162 9.42 2.84 -14.34
N LEU A 163 8.56 3.63 -14.95
CA LEU A 163 8.91 4.93 -15.55
C LEU A 163 9.29 5.94 -14.46
N ASP A 164 8.47 6.07 -13.43
CA ASP A 164 8.72 6.99 -12.31
C ASP A 164 10.05 6.67 -11.60
N TRP A 165 10.25 5.37 -11.28
CA TRP A 165 11.50 4.95 -10.63
C TRP A 165 12.72 5.16 -11.52
N SER A 166 12.60 4.93 -12.84
CA SER A 166 13.70 5.21 -13.76
C SER A 166 14.10 6.68 -13.75
N LEU A 167 13.14 7.61 -13.77
CA LEU A 167 13.39 9.05 -13.68
C LEU A 167 13.95 9.49 -12.32
N MET A 168 13.56 8.82 -11.23
CA MET A 168 14.11 9.11 -9.90
C MET A 168 15.54 8.58 -9.78
N LEU A 169 15.80 7.37 -10.28
CA LEU A 169 17.12 6.74 -10.27
C LEU A 169 18.12 7.45 -11.17
N GLU A 170 17.69 8.04 -12.29
CA GLU A 170 18.55 8.84 -13.17
C GLU A 170 19.31 9.94 -12.42
N LYS A 171 18.72 10.47 -11.33
CA LYS A 171 19.31 11.57 -10.55
C LYS A 171 20.45 11.12 -9.64
N VAL A 172 20.53 9.84 -9.30
CA VAL A 172 21.47 9.31 -8.29
C VAL A 172 22.33 8.16 -8.82
N ALA A 173 21.82 7.35 -9.75
CA ALA A 173 22.54 6.24 -10.34
C ALA A 173 23.58 6.73 -11.37
N LYS A 174 24.59 5.89 -11.64
CA LYS A 174 25.56 6.16 -12.70
C LYS A 174 24.95 5.99 -14.09
N ASN A 175 24.22 4.89 -14.30
CA ASN A 175 23.45 4.60 -15.51
C ASN A 175 22.14 3.92 -15.16
N VAL A 176 21.07 4.22 -15.91
CA VAL A 176 19.77 3.56 -15.78
C VAL A 176 19.38 2.93 -17.11
N HIS A 177 19.09 1.64 -17.08
CA HIS A 177 18.59 0.85 -18.20
C HIS A 177 17.14 0.46 -17.93
N LEU A 178 16.20 1.01 -18.72
CA LEU A 178 14.78 0.63 -18.62
C LEU A 178 14.47 -0.47 -19.62
N VAL A 179 14.07 -1.63 -19.12
CA VAL A 179 13.82 -2.83 -19.94
C VAL A 179 12.32 -3.13 -19.95
N HIS A 180 11.73 -3.17 -21.13
CA HIS A 180 10.33 -3.53 -21.31
C HIS A 180 10.13 -4.53 -22.44
N ARG A 181 9.28 -5.55 -22.19
CA ARG A 181 9.00 -6.63 -23.14
C ARG A 181 8.13 -6.25 -24.34
N ARG A 182 7.52 -5.08 -24.36
CA ARG A 182 6.69 -4.55 -25.45
C ARG A 182 7.32 -3.28 -26.01
N THR A 183 6.96 -2.93 -27.23
CA THR A 183 7.42 -1.68 -27.86
C THR A 183 6.76 -0.44 -27.26
N ALA A 184 5.52 -0.57 -26.74
CA ALA A 184 4.75 0.52 -26.14
C ALA A 184 4.67 0.37 -24.61
N PHE A 185 4.90 1.47 -23.90
CA PHE A 185 4.69 1.60 -22.46
C PHE A 185 3.19 1.74 -22.14
N ARG A 186 2.81 1.45 -20.88
CA ARG A 186 1.44 1.59 -20.37
C ARG A 186 1.30 2.70 -19.32
N GLY A 187 2.35 3.48 -19.11
CA GLY A 187 2.31 4.62 -18.21
C GLY A 187 1.73 5.86 -18.89
N HIS A 188 1.56 6.92 -18.12
CA HIS A 188 1.07 8.21 -18.60
C HIS A 188 1.99 8.77 -19.69
N GLU A 189 1.41 9.31 -20.76
CA GLU A 189 2.16 9.82 -21.94
C GLU A 189 3.23 10.83 -21.55
N ILE A 190 2.90 11.77 -20.65
CA ILE A 190 3.86 12.78 -20.15
C ILE A 190 5.08 12.12 -19.49
N THR A 191 4.88 11.03 -18.73
CA THR A 191 5.98 10.31 -18.08
C THR A 191 6.82 9.53 -19.10
N VAL A 192 6.17 8.93 -20.09
CA VAL A 192 6.86 8.26 -21.20
C VAL A 192 7.72 9.26 -21.96
N ASP A 193 7.18 10.42 -22.33
CA ASP A 193 7.91 11.48 -23.04
C ASP A 193 9.13 11.96 -22.23
N ARG A 194 8.99 12.12 -20.93
CA ARG A 194 10.12 12.49 -20.04
C ARG A 194 11.21 11.44 -20.05
N VAL A 195 10.86 10.15 -20.00
CA VAL A 195 11.83 9.04 -20.08
C VAL A 195 12.52 9.03 -21.43
N MET A 196 11.78 9.19 -22.54
CA MET A 196 12.34 9.17 -23.89
C MET A 196 13.26 10.36 -24.18
N ASN A 197 13.09 11.48 -23.48
CA ASN A 197 13.92 12.68 -23.58
C ASN A 197 14.98 12.79 -22.46
N SER A 198 15.21 11.73 -21.69
CA SER A 198 16.21 11.66 -20.62
C SER A 198 17.47 10.90 -21.05
N ASN A 199 18.43 10.73 -20.11
CA ASN A 199 19.64 9.91 -20.34
C ASN A 199 19.40 8.42 -20.07
N ILE A 200 18.16 8.00 -19.79
CA ILE A 200 17.81 6.60 -19.53
C ILE A 200 17.96 5.78 -20.82
N GLN A 201 18.68 4.69 -20.72
CA GLN A 201 18.84 3.76 -21.85
C GLN A 201 17.63 2.83 -21.92
N VAL A 202 16.78 3.05 -22.95
CA VAL A 202 15.54 2.30 -23.12
C VAL A 202 15.74 1.09 -24.02
N HIS A 203 15.45 -0.11 -23.49
CA HIS A 203 15.55 -1.39 -24.18
C HIS A 203 14.15 -1.99 -24.39
N THR A 204 13.63 -1.88 -25.61
CA THR A 204 12.33 -2.44 -26.01
C THR A 204 12.44 -3.07 -27.40
N PRO A 205 11.78 -4.19 -27.70
CA PRO A 205 11.13 -5.13 -26.82
C PRO A 205 12.10 -6.22 -26.31
N TYR A 206 12.60 -6.07 -25.11
CA TYR A 206 13.56 -7.00 -24.51
C TYR A 206 13.05 -7.59 -23.19
N THR A 207 13.59 -8.74 -22.82
CA THR A 207 13.35 -9.41 -21.55
C THR A 207 14.66 -9.90 -20.93
N PHE A 208 14.64 -10.19 -19.64
CA PHE A 208 15.76 -10.84 -18.97
C PHE A 208 16.07 -12.18 -19.62
N SER A 209 17.32 -12.47 -19.86
CA SER A 209 17.85 -13.76 -20.31
C SER A 209 18.73 -14.40 -19.24
N ASN A 210 19.79 -13.71 -18.84
CA ASN A 210 20.73 -14.24 -17.88
C ASN A 210 21.43 -13.13 -17.07
N LEU A 211 22.02 -13.50 -15.93
CA LEU A 211 22.90 -12.65 -15.13
C LEU A 211 24.07 -13.50 -14.62
N ILE A 212 25.25 -13.23 -15.12
CA ILE A 212 26.51 -13.87 -14.69
C ILE A 212 27.35 -12.78 -14.03
N GLU A 213 27.63 -12.94 -12.74
CA GLU A 213 28.28 -11.90 -11.91
C GLU A 213 27.55 -10.55 -11.98
N ASN A 214 28.05 -9.62 -12.79
CA ASN A 214 27.44 -8.30 -13.04
C ASN A 214 27.04 -8.10 -14.51
N GLU A 215 27.28 -9.08 -15.38
CA GLU A 215 26.90 -9.00 -16.79
C GLU A 215 25.47 -9.47 -16.96
N LEU A 216 24.57 -8.51 -17.30
CA LEU A 216 23.18 -8.76 -17.60
C LEU A 216 23.03 -9.01 -19.10
N GLU A 217 22.46 -10.16 -19.44
CA GLU A 217 22.03 -10.47 -20.80
C GLU A 217 20.51 -10.23 -20.95
N LEU A 218 20.15 -9.46 -21.96
CA LEU A 218 18.79 -9.28 -22.41
C LEU A 218 18.57 -9.98 -23.74
N LYS A 219 17.42 -10.64 -23.92
CA LYS A 219 17.02 -11.23 -25.19
C LYS A 219 15.86 -10.44 -25.80
N LYS A 220 15.97 -10.13 -27.10
CA LYS A 220 14.91 -9.44 -27.83
C LYS A 220 13.75 -10.41 -28.11
N ILE A 221 12.53 -9.94 -27.87
CA ILE A 221 11.32 -10.74 -28.06
C ILE A 221 11.15 -11.09 -29.54
N LYS A 222 10.95 -12.38 -29.84
CA LYS A 222 10.81 -12.95 -31.19
C LYS A 222 12.03 -12.72 -32.09
N SER A 223 13.23 -12.70 -31.52
CA SER A 223 14.49 -12.53 -32.24
C SER A 223 15.58 -13.33 -31.52
N GLU A 224 16.67 -13.64 -32.24
CA GLU A 224 17.88 -14.21 -31.64
C GLU A 224 18.88 -13.12 -31.18
N GLU A 225 18.51 -11.86 -31.31
CA GLU A 225 19.34 -10.72 -30.88
C GLU A 225 19.42 -10.65 -29.37
N SER A 226 20.63 -10.53 -28.83
CA SER A 226 20.92 -10.32 -27.41
C SER A 226 21.71 -9.05 -27.20
N LEU A 227 21.57 -8.45 -26.02
CA LEU A 227 22.36 -7.31 -25.53
C LEU A 227 22.98 -7.67 -24.20
N ASN A 228 24.24 -7.31 -24.02
CA ASN A 228 24.98 -7.52 -22.76
C ASN A 228 25.52 -6.19 -22.26
N PHE A 229 25.38 -5.94 -20.95
CA PHE A 229 25.97 -4.80 -20.26
C PHE A 229 26.11 -5.07 -18.77
N SER A 230 27.05 -4.37 -18.15
CA SER A 230 27.32 -4.54 -16.72
C SER A 230 26.33 -3.77 -15.87
N ILE A 231 25.78 -4.44 -14.84
CA ILE A 231 24.86 -3.84 -13.87
C ILE A 231 25.25 -4.20 -12.43
N ASP A 232 24.92 -3.33 -11.51
CA ASP A 232 25.11 -3.53 -10.07
C ASP A 232 23.82 -3.97 -9.38
N LYS A 233 22.67 -3.41 -9.80
CA LYS A 233 21.35 -3.69 -9.23
C LYS A 233 20.26 -3.84 -10.30
N ILE A 234 19.29 -4.68 -9.98
CA ILE A 234 18.03 -4.85 -10.75
C ILE A 234 16.87 -4.42 -9.87
N LEU A 235 15.99 -3.57 -10.43
CA LEU A 235 14.70 -3.23 -9.87
C LEU A 235 13.60 -3.86 -10.72
N VAL A 236 12.74 -4.71 -10.11
CA VAL A 236 11.66 -5.41 -10.83
C VAL A 236 10.31 -4.75 -10.53
N ASN A 237 9.75 -4.06 -11.52
CA ASN A 237 8.46 -3.39 -11.44
C ASN A 237 7.39 -4.04 -12.35
N TYR A 238 7.16 -5.34 -12.16
CA TYR A 238 6.16 -6.11 -12.91
C TYR A 238 4.75 -6.01 -12.30
N GLY A 239 4.58 -5.19 -11.24
CA GLY A 239 3.37 -5.06 -10.44
C GLY A 239 3.27 -6.13 -9.37
N PHE A 240 2.10 -6.21 -8.75
CA PHE A 240 1.87 -7.06 -7.58
C PHE A 240 0.81 -8.12 -7.86
N LEU A 241 0.91 -9.20 -7.10
CA LEU A 241 -0.18 -10.14 -6.88
C LEU A 241 -0.87 -9.71 -5.59
N THR A 242 -2.17 -9.54 -5.64
CA THR A 242 -2.99 -9.26 -4.46
C THR A 242 -3.53 -10.57 -3.92
N ASN A 243 -3.15 -10.95 -2.71
CA ASN A 243 -3.84 -12.01 -1.98
C ASN A 243 -4.87 -11.33 -1.08
N GLN A 244 -6.13 -11.37 -1.50
CA GLN A 244 -7.22 -10.97 -0.62
C GLN A 244 -7.69 -12.22 0.13
N VAL A 245 -7.52 -12.18 1.43
CA VAL A 245 -8.07 -13.18 2.33
C VAL A 245 -9.48 -12.70 2.69
N THR A 246 -10.47 -13.56 2.48
CA THR A 246 -11.82 -13.31 3.02
C THR A 246 -11.73 -13.42 4.54
N LEU A 247 -11.71 -12.28 5.20
CA LEU A 247 -11.50 -12.20 6.66
C LEU A 247 -12.74 -12.59 7.47
N ALA A 248 -13.94 -12.48 6.89
CA ALA A 248 -15.20 -12.84 7.52
C ALA A 248 -16.04 -13.75 6.63
N GLU A 249 -16.71 -14.71 7.21
CA GLU A 249 -17.65 -15.59 6.51
C GLU A 249 -18.81 -14.75 5.92
N ASN A 250 -19.23 -15.07 4.71
CA ASN A 250 -20.30 -14.39 3.96
C ASN A 250 -20.04 -12.91 3.66
N LEU A 251 -18.80 -12.42 3.81
CA LEU A 251 -18.46 -11.05 3.43
C LEU A 251 -18.55 -10.89 1.90
N GLU A 252 -19.39 -9.95 1.46
CA GLU A 252 -19.53 -9.69 0.04
C GLU A 252 -18.35 -8.92 -0.52
N VAL A 253 -17.75 -9.50 -1.57
CA VAL A 253 -16.63 -8.88 -2.30
C VAL A 253 -16.95 -8.73 -3.78
N SER A 254 -16.33 -7.76 -4.42
CA SER A 254 -16.39 -7.56 -5.86
C SER A 254 -15.51 -8.57 -6.60
N ARG A 255 -15.58 -8.58 -7.93
CA ARG A 255 -14.72 -9.43 -8.79
C ARG A 255 -13.22 -9.18 -8.58
N ASN A 256 -12.87 -7.99 -8.12
CA ASN A 256 -11.49 -7.59 -7.80
C ASN A 256 -11.13 -7.92 -6.34
N GLY A 257 -12.04 -8.58 -5.60
CA GLY A 257 -11.90 -8.99 -4.20
C GLY A 257 -11.99 -7.85 -3.20
N ARG A 258 -12.36 -6.63 -3.59
CA ARG A 258 -12.62 -5.52 -2.68
C ARG A 258 -13.98 -5.71 -2.00
N VAL A 259 -14.08 -5.29 -0.75
CA VAL A 259 -15.31 -5.42 0.04
C VAL A 259 -16.37 -4.45 -0.49
N LYS A 260 -17.55 -4.96 -0.81
CA LYS A 260 -18.67 -4.11 -1.21
C LYS A 260 -19.15 -3.27 -0.02
N ALA A 261 -19.36 -1.98 -0.28
CA ALA A 261 -19.81 -1.02 0.71
C ALA A 261 -21.05 -0.26 0.24
N ASP A 262 -21.90 0.09 1.20
CA ASP A 262 -22.97 1.05 0.98
C ASP A 262 -22.45 2.51 1.03
N SER A 263 -23.34 3.48 0.91
CA SER A 263 -23.01 4.92 0.99
C SER A 263 -22.48 5.36 2.35
N MET A 264 -22.67 4.55 3.38
CA MET A 264 -22.16 4.77 4.73
C MET A 264 -20.89 3.99 5.04
N MET A 265 -20.28 3.37 4.01
CA MET A 265 -19.09 2.52 4.11
C MET A 265 -19.31 1.23 4.91
N GLN A 266 -20.56 0.80 5.13
CA GLN A 266 -20.86 -0.45 5.80
C GLN A 266 -20.89 -1.59 4.78
N SER A 267 -20.33 -2.74 5.15
CA SER A 267 -20.43 -3.98 4.38
C SER A 267 -21.83 -4.61 4.56
N ASN A 268 -22.03 -5.78 3.96
CA ASN A 268 -23.24 -6.58 4.20
C ASN A 268 -23.30 -7.17 5.62
N ILE A 269 -22.22 -7.09 6.40
CA ILE A 269 -22.18 -7.51 7.81
C ILE A 269 -22.33 -6.28 8.69
N GLU A 270 -23.42 -6.21 9.46
CA GLU A 270 -23.70 -5.09 10.34
C GLU A 270 -22.59 -4.85 11.36
N GLY A 271 -22.09 -3.59 11.48
CA GLY A 271 -20.98 -3.21 12.36
C GLY A 271 -19.60 -3.44 11.77
N LEU A 272 -19.51 -4.07 10.58
CA LEU A 272 -18.28 -4.19 9.82
C LEU A 272 -18.27 -3.18 8.66
N TYR A 273 -17.30 -2.29 8.71
CA TYR A 273 -17.13 -1.18 7.76
C TYR A 273 -15.85 -1.36 6.96
N VAL A 274 -15.73 -0.63 5.86
CA VAL A 274 -14.54 -0.67 5.00
C VAL A 274 -14.25 0.71 4.43
N ALA A 275 -12.95 1.07 4.33
CA ALA A 275 -12.52 2.35 3.75
C ALA A 275 -11.19 2.21 3.00
N GLY A 276 -10.88 3.16 2.15
CA GLY A 276 -9.70 3.16 1.28
C GLY A 276 -9.81 2.14 0.15
N ASP A 277 -8.69 1.68 -0.37
CA ASP A 277 -8.65 0.78 -1.54
C ASP A 277 -9.23 -0.62 -1.28
N ALA A 278 -9.53 -0.94 -0.03
CA ALA A 278 -10.24 -2.15 0.35
C ALA A 278 -11.73 -2.12 -0.02
N SER A 279 -12.33 -0.93 -0.18
CA SER A 279 -13.75 -0.72 -0.47
C SER A 279 -14.05 -0.73 -1.97
N ASP A 280 -15.25 -1.19 -2.33
CA ASP A 280 -15.82 -1.12 -3.67
C ASP A 280 -17.27 -0.66 -3.61
N TYR A 281 -17.59 0.41 -4.36
CA TYR A 281 -18.92 0.96 -4.52
C TYR A 281 -18.99 1.77 -5.83
N PRO A 282 -20.19 2.07 -6.38
CA PRO A 282 -20.31 2.85 -7.61
C PRO A 282 -19.65 4.23 -7.48
N GLY A 283 -18.74 4.55 -8.39
CA GLY A 283 -18.00 5.83 -8.39
C GLY A 283 -16.73 5.82 -7.50
N LYS A 284 -16.30 4.68 -6.97
CA LYS A 284 -15.07 4.57 -6.20
C LYS A 284 -13.84 5.04 -6.98
N MET A 285 -13.11 5.99 -6.38
CA MET A 285 -11.79 6.43 -6.83
C MET A 285 -10.72 5.93 -5.87
N PRO A 286 -9.67 5.23 -6.36
CA PRO A 286 -8.60 4.68 -5.52
C PRO A 286 -7.55 5.76 -5.16
N LEU A 287 -7.99 6.78 -4.41
CA LEU A 287 -7.16 7.88 -3.92
C LEU A 287 -7.16 7.91 -2.39
N MET A 288 -6.02 8.21 -1.78
CA MET A 288 -5.91 8.35 -0.33
C MET A 288 -6.84 9.45 0.21
N SER A 289 -6.95 10.58 -0.50
CA SER A 289 -7.84 11.69 -0.13
C SER A 289 -9.31 11.27 -0.09
N VAL A 290 -9.75 10.38 -0.97
CA VAL A 290 -11.09 9.78 -0.92
C VAL A 290 -11.21 8.84 0.28
N GLY A 291 -10.20 8.01 0.51
CA GLY A 291 -10.14 7.08 1.65
C GLY A 291 -10.24 7.77 3.01
N PHE A 292 -9.66 8.96 3.17
CA PHE A 292 -9.82 9.75 4.40
C PHE A 292 -11.27 10.16 4.63
N GLY A 293 -11.97 10.60 3.60
CA GLY A 293 -13.41 10.91 3.67
C GLY A 293 -14.25 9.68 4.01
N GLU A 294 -13.95 8.54 3.37
CA GLU A 294 -14.62 7.25 3.65
C GLU A 294 -14.46 6.82 5.11
N ALA A 295 -13.27 6.99 5.70
CA ALA A 295 -13.03 6.69 7.10
C ALA A 295 -13.91 7.53 8.04
N VAL A 296 -14.07 8.83 7.73
CA VAL A 296 -14.97 9.73 8.47
C VAL A 296 -16.42 9.26 8.35
N HIS A 297 -16.86 8.89 7.14
CA HIS A 297 -18.21 8.37 6.92
C HIS A 297 -18.45 7.08 7.72
N ALA A 298 -17.56 6.12 7.63
CA ALA A 298 -17.63 4.84 8.34
C ALA A 298 -17.77 5.04 9.87
N ILE A 299 -16.89 5.86 10.45
CA ILE A 299 -16.89 6.09 11.91
C ILE A 299 -18.18 6.83 12.35
N ASN A 300 -18.62 7.85 11.62
CA ASN A 300 -19.85 8.53 11.96
C ASN A 300 -21.10 7.64 11.78
N ALA A 301 -21.11 6.74 10.80
CA ALA A 301 -22.18 5.77 10.64
C ALA A 301 -22.19 4.77 11.80
N MET A 302 -21.02 4.27 12.18
CA MET A 302 -20.82 3.38 13.31
C MET A 302 -21.31 4.01 14.62
N THR A 303 -20.92 5.24 14.90
CA THR A 303 -21.30 5.95 16.15
C THR A 303 -22.81 6.23 16.27
N LYS A 304 -23.56 6.15 15.16
CA LYS A 304 -25.02 6.30 15.18
C LYS A 304 -25.78 4.98 15.32
N LYS A 305 -25.14 3.86 14.95
CA LYS A 305 -25.79 2.55 14.88
C LYS A 305 -25.44 1.64 16.06
N LEU A 306 -24.23 1.76 16.58
CA LEU A 306 -23.77 0.94 17.69
C LEU A 306 -24.00 1.66 19.02
N GLU A 307 -24.33 0.87 20.05
CA GLU A 307 -24.44 1.36 21.42
C GLU A 307 -23.07 1.37 22.09
N PHE A 308 -22.76 2.46 22.79
CA PHE A 308 -21.51 2.64 23.52
C PHE A 308 -21.81 2.92 24.99
N ASP A 309 -21.02 2.32 25.90
CA ASP A 309 -21.19 2.40 27.35
C ASP A 309 -20.72 3.76 27.93
N HIS A 310 -20.26 4.65 27.08
CA HIS A 310 -19.74 5.97 27.42
C HIS A 310 -20.23 7.03 26.44
N PRO A 311 -20.31 8.31 26.86
CA PRO A 311 -20.72 9.39 25.97
C PRO A 311 -19.70 9.62 24.86
N LEU A 312 -20.18 9.75 23.63
CA LEU A 312 -19.34 10.11 22.49
C LEU A 312 -19.10 11.63 22.46
N ARG A 313 -17.90 12.00 22.05
CA ARG A 313 -17.55 13.42 21.86
C ARG A 313 -18.14 13.92 20.55
N GLY A 314 -18.86 15.03 20.62
CA GLY A 314 -19.32 15.79 19.47
C GLY A 314 -18.41 16.99 19.18
N GLY A 315 -18.66 17.68 18.03
CA GLY A 315 -17.99 18.94 17.70
C GLY A 315 -16.84 18.80 16.71
N HIS A 316 -16.16 19.92 16.49
CA HIS A 316 -15.01 20.03 15.58
C HIS A 316 -13.69 19.82 16.33
N SER A 317 -12.63 19.42 15.62
CA SER A 317 -11.31 19.18 16.21
C SER A 317 -10.77 20.37 17.03
N SER A 318 -11.02 21.59 16.55
CA SER A 318 -10.66 22.84 17.26
C SER A 318 -11.36 23.05 18.61
N SER A 319 -12.35 22.22 18.94
CA SER A 319 -13.06 22.26 20.22
C SER A 319 -12.66 21.11 21.14
N ILE A 320 -11.81 20.19 20.67
CA ILE A 320 -11.42 18.97 21.37
C ILE A 320 -9.96 19.09 21.88
N PHE A 321 -9.11 19.81 21.19
CA PHE A 321 -7.69 20.05 21.49
C PHE A 321 -7.45 21.48 21.97
#